data_42ca2507aa273eec91f2b13691b12702
#
_entry.id   42ca2507aa273eec91f2b13691b12702
#
_cell.length_a   1.000
_cell.length_b   1.000
_cell.length_c   1.000
_cell.angle_alpha   90.00
_cell.angle_beta   90.00
_cell.angle_gamma   90.00
#
_symmetry.space_group_name_H-M   'P 1'
#
loop_
_entity.id
_entity.type
_entity.pdbx_description
1 polymer ?
#
loop_
_entity_poly.entity_id
_entity_poly.type
_entity_poly.pdbx_seq_one_letter_code
_entity_poly.pdbx_strand_id
1 'polypeptide(L)'
;MNHKKAYELYENSVKILMENQHENGGFYASPPGTRYPFIYPRDHSMAIIGSVDAGLMDQAKKGLDFVLSSQKPLGEFSQRYDVDGNDASYKDLQIDGNGLVLYALGKYFEGSGGSFFEAMADKEFVLKHWEAIEKAVGFILMNKNEEVDLIHTVNSIHEYPAYEHGFEIYANSACCAGIFAAVKMGKALGKDVSQWEEEANKIRNSIMAKLYSARRRSFIKCIRVKDRTSNPIGYDAFASSVIDVDAVEYAPAFFGLVDDTDIKVRSTVKRIHENLWDKEIGGLNRYPEMWDRNNGGYGPWPHFTCELAHHYIRVDNQDMADLYLEWVVDMAHKNQLPEHISTIERFEMWVEDYTSAKILRDSKLKMIENTRNHPKWQDGLAYVTIPLIWPHAEFISVYRSYMEKYG
;
A
#
# COMPACT_ATOMS: atom_id res chain seq x y z
N MET A 1 3.66 -4.34 -24.52
CA MET A 1 3.32 -5.40 -23.53
C MET A 1 2.80 -6.68 -24.20
N ASN A 2 3.16 -7.89 -23.70
CA ASN A 2 2.59 -9.15 -24.17
C ASN A 2 1.18 -9.35 -23.59
N HIS A 3 0.16 -8.98 -24.35
CA HIS A 3 -1.23 -8.99 -23.90
C HIS A 3 -1.74 -10.38 -23.45
N LYS A 4 -1.28 -11.48 -24.11
CA LYS A 4 -1.69 -12.82 -23.71
C LYS A 4 -1.17 -13.21 -22.34
N LYS A 5 0.13 -13.02 -22.08
CA LYS A 5 0.72 -13.29 -20.76
C LYS A 5 0.12 -12.39 -19.69
N ALA A 6 -0.11 -11.10 -20.00
CA ALA A 6 -0.72 -10.16 -19.08
C ALA A 6 -2.15 -10.56 -18.70
N TYR A 7 -2.94 -11.03 -19.68
CA TYR A 7 -4.27 -11.55 -19.43
C TYR A 7 -4.26 -12.84 -18.58
N GLU A 8 -3.35 -13.77 -18.87
CA GLU A 8 -3.18 -15.00 -18.07
C GLU A 8 -2.78 -14.68 -16.62
N LEU A 9 -1.92 -13.68 -16.41
CA LEU A 9 -1.56 -13.20 -15.06
C LEU A 9 -2.76 -12.54 -14.38
N TYR A 10 -3.55 -11.73 -15.10
CA TYR A 10 -4.77 -11.11 -14.57
C TYR A 10 -5.78 -12.16 -14.09
N GLU A 11 -6.12 -13.14 -14.93
CA GLU A 11 -7.05 -14.23 -14.57
C GLU A 11 -6.56 -15.00 -13.32
N ASN A 12 -5.26 -15.30 -13.26
CA ASN A 12 -4.70 -15.98 -12.11
C ASN A 12 -4.66 -15.08 -10.86
N SER A 13 -4.45 -13.77 -11.02
CA SER A 13 -4.50 -12.82 -9.91
C SER A 13 -5.90 -12.75 -9.30
N VAL A 14 -6.93 -12.71 -10.15
CA VAL A 14 -8.35 -12.79 -9.71
C VAL A 14 -8.60 -14.07 -8.92
N LYS A 15 -8.12 -15.22 -9.42
CA LYS A 15 -8.23 -16.51 -8.74
C LYS A 15 -7.51 -16.50 -7.39
N ILE A 16 -6.30 -15.93 -7.32
CA ILE A 16 -5.54 -15.83 -6.07
C ILE A 16 -6.28 -14.97 -5.03
N LEU A 17 -6.92 -13.87 -5.41
CA LEU A 17 -7.77 -13.12 -4.48
C LEU A 17 -8.87 -14.02 -3.90
N MET A 18 -9.60 -14.76 -4.74
CA MET A 18 -10.67 -15.65 -4.29
C MET A 18 -10.16 -16.78 -3.37
N GLU A 19 -9.03 -17.40 -3.71
CA GLU A 19 -8.46 -18.53 -2.96
C GLU A 19 -7.83 -18.09 -1.61
N ASN A 20 -7.40 -16.84 -1.49
CA ASN A 20 -6.83 -16.29 -0.26
C ASN A 20 -7.86 -15.58 0.62
N GLN A 21 -9.13 -15.56 0.24
CA GLN A 21 -10.19 -15.08 1.11
C GLN A 21 -10.72 -16.21 1.99
N HIS A 22 -10.63 -16.03 3.30
CA HIS A 22 -11.25 -16.93 4.27
C HIS A 22 -12.79 -16.81 4.22
N GLU A 23 -13.53 -17.84 4.65
CA GLU A 23 -14.99 -17.86 4.61
C GLU A 23 -15.67 -16.70 5.35
N ASN A 24 -15.04 -16.17 6.40
CA ASN A 24 -15.50 -15.00 7.13
C ASN A 24 -15.23 -13.65 6.43
N GLY A 25 -14.57 -13.66 5.28
CA GLY A 25 -14.26 -12.47 4.48
C GLY A 25 -12.84 -11.95 4.58
N GLY A 26 -12.05 -12.35 5.57
CA GLY A 26 -10.66 -11.92 5.73
C GLY A 26 -9.77 -12.39 4.59
N PHE A 27 -8.98 -11.48 3.99
CA PHE A 27 -7.97 -11.84 2.99
C PHE A 27 -6.63 -12.05 3.67
N TYR A 28 -6.04 -13.25 3.57
CA TYR A 28 -4.68 -13.50 4.00
C TYR A 28 -3.68 -12.70 3.14
N ALA A 29 -2.65 -12.12 3.75
CA ALA A 29 -1.58 -11.47 3.00
C ALA A 29 -0.79 -12.47 2.14
N SER A 30 -0.58 -13.69 2.66
CA SER A 30 -0.11 -14.83 1.88
C SER A 30 -0.75 -16.13 2.39
N PRO A 31 -0.81 -17.21 1.58
CA PRO A 31 -1.53 -18.42 1.93
C PRO A 31 -1.14 -19.03 3.28
N PRO A 32 -2.06 -19.72 3.97
CA PRO A 32 -1.72 -20.51 5.16
C PRO A 32 -0.54 -21.45 4.92
N GLY A 33 0.38 -21.51 5.88
CA GLY A 33 1.61 -22.28 5.75
C GLY A 33 2.79 -21.53 5.11
N THR A 34 2.58 -20.31 4.61
CA THR A 34 3.61 -19.41 4.11
C THR A 34 4.02 -18.39 5.17
N ARG A 35 4.66 -17.27 4.77
CA ARG A 35 5.24 -16.29 5.70
C ARG A 35 4.23 -15.44 6.45
N TYR A 36 3.14 -15.01 5.78
CA TYR A 36 2.17 -14.04 6.30
C TYR A 36 0.73 -14.59 6.32
N PRO A 37 0.47 -15.70 7.05
CA PRO A 37 -0.85 -16.32 7.10
C PRO A 37 -1.79 -15.58 8.06
N PHE A 38 -1.84 -14.24 7.94
CA PHE A 38 -2.64 -13.35 8.75
C PHE A 38 -3.32 -12.31 7.86
N ILE A 39 -4.30 -11.62 8.41
CA ILE A 39 -5.04 -10.56 7.73
C ILE A 39 -4.47 -9.22 8.21
N TYR A 40 -3.67 -8.59 7.36
CA TYR A 40 -3.12 -7.25 7.59
C TYR A 40 -4.06 -6.23 6.96
N PRO A 41 -4.56 -5.22 7.69
CA PRO A 41 -5.48 -4.21 7.13
C PRO A 41 -4.98 -3.57 5.84
N ARG A 42 -3.68 -3.39 5.68
CA ARG A 42 -3.07 -2.87 4.45
C ARG A 42 -3.25 -3.79 3.26
N ASP A 43 -2.73 -5.01 3.34
CA ASP A 43 -2.85 -6.03 2.29
C ASP A 43 -4.32 -6.36 2.00
N HIS A 44 -5.11 -6.44 3.05
CA HIS A 44 -6.54 -6.71 3.00
C HIS A 44 -7.30 -5.60 2.27
N SER A 45 -6.99 -4.33 2.54
CA SER A 45 -7.61 -3.19 1.85
C SER A 45 -7.25 -3.16 0.37
N MET A 46 -6.01 -3.47 0.00
CA MET A 46 -5.61 -3.59 -1.40
C MET A 46 -6.31 -4.76 -2.09
N ALA A 47 -6.45 -5.91 -1.41
CA ALA A 47 -7.23 -7.04 -1.93
C ALA A 47 -8.71 -6.68 -2.15
N ILE A 48 -9.32 -5.89 -1.27
CA ILE A 48 -10.67 -5.37 -1.45
C ILE A 48 -10.75 -4.48 -2.70
N ILE A 49 -9.79 -3.53 -2.87
CA ILE A 49 -9.74 -2.64 -4.05
C ILE A 49 -9.58 -3.47 -5.33
N GLY A 50 -8.62 -4.40 -5.36
CA GLY A 50 -8.44 -5.31 -6.49
C GLY A 50 -9.68 -6.17 -6.79
N SER A 51 -10.42 -6.57 -5.74
CA SER A 51 -11.70 -7.28 -5.90
C SER A 51 -12.77 -6.40 -6.53
N VAL A 52 -12.88 -5.12 -6.12
CA VAL A 52 -13.79 -4.14 -6.76
C VAL A 52 -13.42 -3.98 -8.24
N ASP A 53 -12.15 -3.77 -8.54
CA ASP A 53 -11.67 -3.59 -9.90
C ASP A 53 -11.86 -4.85 -10.77
N ALA A 54 -11.82 -6.05 -10.17
CA ALA A 54 -12.14 -7.31 -10.82
C ALA A 54 -13.66 -7.58 -10.98
N GLY A 55 -14.53 -6.74 -10.39
CA GLY A 55 -15.97 -6.96 -10.36
C GLY A 55 -16.44 -7.98 -9.30
N LEU A 56 -15.56 -8.39 -8.37
CA LEU A 56 -15.84 -9.32 -7.28
C LEU A 56 -16.47 -8.59 -6.08
N MET A 57 -17.64 -7.98 -6.30
CA MET A 57 -18.29 -7.09 -5.31
C MET A 57 -18.69 -7.82 -4.01
N ASP A 58 -19.11 -9.08 -4.10
CA ASP A 58 -19.47 -9.88 -2.91
C ASP A 58 -18.24 -10.16 -2.05
N GLN A 59 -17.10 -10.48 -2.66
CA GLN A 59 -15.83 -10.69 -1.96
C GLN A 59 -15.34 -9.40 -1.29
N ALA A 60 -15.42 -8.27 -2.00
CA ALA A 60 -15.08 -6.96 -1.46
C ALA A 60 -15.97 -6.61 -0.25
N LYS A 61 -17.27 -6.82 -0.36
CA LYS A 61 -18.25 -6.60 0.72
C LYS A 61 -17.96 -7.44 1.95
N LYS A 62 -17.71 -8.76 1.78
CA LYS A 62 -17.33 -9.66 2.88
C LYS A 62 -16.03 -9.24 3.55
N GLY A 63 -15.03 -8.83 2.75
CA GLY A 63 -13.77 -8.31 3.28
C GLY A 63 -13.98 -7.08 4.15
N LEU A 64 -14.78 -6.14 3.69
CA LEU A 64 -15.12 -4.93 4.45
C LEU A 64 -15.89 -5.25 5.73
N ASP A 65 -16.87 -6.16 5.67
CA ASP A 65 -17.64 -6.58 6.86
C ASP A 65 -16.71 -7.18 7.93
N PHE A 66 -15.75 -8.02 7.52
CA PHE A 66 -14.74 -8.59 8.41
C PHE A 66 -13.91 -7.50 9.11
N VAL A 67 -13.26 -6.61 8.36
CA VAL A 67 -12.34 -5.64 8.95
C VAL A 67 -13.05 -4.59 9.80
N LEU A 68 -14.22 -4.12 9.36
CA LEU A 68 -15.02 -3.15 10.13
C LEU A 68 -15.58 -3.76 11.42
N SER A 69 -15.94 -5.05 11.41
CA SER A 69 -16.38 -5.77 12.62
C SER A 69 -15.22 -6.08 13.59
N SER A 70 -13.97 -6.09 13.10
CA SER A 70 -12.76 -6.33 13.92
C SER A 70 -12.16 -5.03 14.48
N GLN A 71 -12.83 -3.88 14.27
CA GLN A 71 -12.35 -2.58 14.76
C GLN A 71 -12.28 -2.54 16.29
N LYS A 72 -11.21 -1.95 16.83
CA LYS A 72 -11.06 -1.74 18.27
C LYS A 72 -11.97 -0.61 18.79
N PRO A 73 -12.23 -0.57 20.11
CA PRO A 73 -13.19 0.39 20.71
C PRO A 73 -12.90 1.86 20.43
N LEU A 74 -11.62 2.26 20.34
CA LEU A 74 -11.22 3.65 20.06
C LEU A 74 -11.25 4.00 18.58
N GLY A 75 -11.49 3.02 17.68
CA GLY A 75 -11.59 3.24 16.25
C GLY A 75 -10.36 2.84 15.44
N GLU A 76 -9.29 2.38 16.09
CA GLU A 76 -8.11 1.87 15.40
C GLU A 76 -8.33 0.45 14.87
N PHE A 77 -7.57 0.11 13.83
CA PHE A 77 -7.42 -1.26 13.35
C PHE A 77 -6.06 -1.82 13.79
N SER A 78 -6.02 -3.11 14.14
CA SER A 78 -4.80 -3.80 14.54
C SER A 78 -3.78 -3.85 13.40
N GLN A 79 -2.49 -3.98 13.72
CA GLN A 79 -1.47 -4.18 12.69
C GLN A 79 -1.76 -5.44 11.85
N ARG A 80 -2.30 -6.50 12.48
CA ARG A 80 -2.84 -7.69 11.82
C ARG A 80 -3.86 -8.39 12.70
N TYR A 81 -4.68 -9.21 12.06
CA TYR A 81 -5.68 -10.06 12.70
C TYR A 81 -5.40 -11.53 12.41
N ASP A 82 -5.84 -12.40 13.31
CA ASP A 82 -6.07 -13.80 12.97
C ASP A 82 -7.39 -13.96 12.15
N VAL A 83 -7.73 -15.19 11.80
CA VAL A 83 -8.92 -15.47 11.01
C VAL A 83 -10.22 -15.17 11.75
N ASP A 84 -10.22 -15.20 13.07
CA ASP A 84 -11.38 -14.95 13.90
C ASP A 84 -11.59 -13.43 14.17
N GLY A 85 -10.70 -12.58 13.62
CA GLY A 85 -10.75 -11.13 13.81
C GLY A 85 -10.11 -10.66 15.11
N ASN A 86 -9.40 -11.53 15.84
CA ASN A 86 -8.68 -11.15 17.05
C ASN A 86 -7.36 -10.45 16.69
N ASP A 87 -6.97 -9.50 17.55
CA ASP A 87 -5.68 -8.81 17.42
C ASP A 87 -4.51 -9.79 17.57
N ALA A 88 -3.75 -9.97 16.51
CA ALA A 88 -2.54 -10.78 16.45
C ALA A 88 -1.27 -9.94 16.23
N SER A 89 -1.34 -8.63 16.53
CA SER A 89 -0.25 -7.67 16.31
C SER A 89 1.01 -8.05 17.10
N TYR A 90 2.15 -7.82 16.47
CA TYR A 90 3.47 -7.97 17.10
C TYR A 90 4.35 -6.73 16.89
N LYS A 91 3.83 -5.72 16.24
CA LYS A 91 4.45 -4.41 15.99
C LYS A 91 3.54 -3.29 16.47
N ASP A 92 4.11 -2.10 16.60
CA ASP A 92 3.39 -0.90 16.93
C ASP A 92 2.28 -0.59 15.91
N LEU A 93 1.31 0.21 16.34
CA LEU A 93 0.20 0.67 15.52
C LEU A 93 0.66 1.25 14.18
N GLN A 94 -0.05 0.87 13.14
CA GLN A 94 0.14 1.34 11.77
C GLN A 94 -1.12 2.10 11.34
N ILE A 95 -1.10 3.41 11.53
CA ILE A 95 -2.28 4.27 11.32
C ILE A 95 -2.71 4.35 9.84
N ASP A 96 -1.80 4.05 8.91
CA ASP A 96 -2.13 3.92 7.49
C ASP A 96 -3.23 2.87 7.26
N GLY A 97 -3.29 1.81 8.09
CA GLY A 97 -4.37 0.83 8.07
C GLY A 97 -5.76 1.45 8.23
N ASN A 98 -5.90 2.46 9.13
CA ASN A 98 -7.16 3.18 9.28
C ASN A 98 -7.57 3.92 8.00
N GLY A 99 -6.62 4.64 7.40
CA GLY A 99 -6.84 5.34 6.15
C GLY A 99 -7.21 4.41 5.01
N LEU A 100 -6.47 3.29 4.88
CA LEU A 100 -6.69 2.31 3.82
C LEU A 100 -8.03 1.60 3.90
N VAL A 101 -8.49 1.22 5.11
CA VAL A 101 -9.81 0.61 5.29
C VAL A 101 -10.92 1.57 4.85
N LEU A 102 -10.85 2.85 5.25
CA LEU A 102 -11.81 3.86 4.80
C LEU A 102 -11.73 4.10 3.29
N TYR A 103 -10.53 4.12 2.73
CA TYR A 103 -10.32 4.31 1.29
C TYR A 103 -10.88 3.11 0.48
N ALA A 104 -10.61 1.88 0.93
CA ALA A 104 -11.15 0.67 0.31
C ALA A 104 -12.69 0.62 0.38
N LEU A 105 -13.27 1.04 1.51
CA LEU A 105 -14.73 1.17 1.65
C LEU A 105 -15.29 2.21 0.66
N GLY A 106 -14.59 3.33 0.48
CA GLY A 106 -14.95 4.33 -0.53
C GLY A 106 -14.92 3.78 -1.95
N LYS A 107 -13.88 3.00 -2.30
CA LYS A 107 -13.79 2.32 -3.60
C LYS A 107 -14.91 1.31 -3.82
N TYR A 108 -15.23 0.51 -2.80
CA TYR A 108 -16.39 -0.37 -2.85
C TYR A 108 -17.69 0.40 -3.05
N PHE A 109 -17.90 1.46 -2.30
CA PHE A 109 -19.10 2.29 -2.39
C PHE A 109 -19.27 2.88 -3.79
N GLU A 110 -18.20 3.39 -4.40
CA GLU A 110 -18.18 3.87 -5.77
C GLU A 110 -18.45 2.75 -6.79
N GLY A 111 -17.77 1.63 -6.65
CA GLY A 111 -17.92 0.47 -7.53
C GLY A 111 -19.30 -0.15 -7.49
N SER A 112 -19.94 -0.18 -6.32
CA SER A 112 -21.29 -0.73 -6.14
C SER A 112 -22.37 0.06 -6.88
N GLY A 113 -22.13 1.33 -7.16
CA GLY A 113 -23.03 2.18 -7.96
C GLY A 113 -22.79 2.11 -9.46
N GLY A 114 -21.62 1.66 -9.90
CA GLY A 114 -21.23 1.66 -11.32
C GLY A 114 -21.41 3.03 -11.96
N SER A 115 -21.92 3.07 -13.19
CA SER A 115 -22.20 4.32 -13.94
C SER A 115 -23.31 5.19 -13.33
N PHE A 116 -24.08 4.63 -12.41
CA PHE A 116 -25.20 5.29 -11.69
C PHE A 116 -24.91 5.45 -10.20
N PHE A 117 -23.66 5.74 -9.87
CA PHE A 117 -23.09 5.78 -8.53
C PHE A 117 -24.04 6.36 -7.46
N GLU A 118 -24.59 7.56 -7.65
CA GLU A 118 -25.40 8.22 -6.63
C GLU A 118 -26.73 7.50 -6.34
N ALA A 119 -27.29 6.82 -7.34
CA ALA A 119 -28.58 6.15 -7.23
C ALA A 119 -28.49 4.70 -6.75
N MET A 120 -27.39 4.00 -7.09
CA MET A 120 -27.26 2.55 -6.92
C MET A 120 -26.18 2.11 -5.93
N ALA A 121 -25.37 3.05 -5.39
CA ALA A 121 -24.35 2.72 -4.40
C ALA A 121 -24.96 2.04 -3.16
N ASP A 122 -24.23 1.10 -2.58
CA ASP A 122 -24.68 0.29 -1.43
C ASP A 122 -24.74 1.11 -0.13
N LYS A 123 -25.70 2.03 -0.09
CA LYS A 123 -25.95 2.93 1.06
C LYS A 123 -26.33 2.17 2.33
N GLU A 124 -27.03 1.05 2.20
CA GLU A 124 -27.45 0.22 3.33
C GLU A 124 -26.24 -0.37 4.06
N PHE A 125 -25.28 -0.90 3.29
CA PHE A 125 -24.04 -1.44 3.86
C PHE A 125 -23.22 -0.35 4.58
N VAL A 126 -23.06 0.81 3.96
CA VAL A 126 -22.31 1.93 4.56
C VAL A 126 -23.03 2.44 5.82
N LEU A 127 -24.38 2.50 5.81
CA LEU A 127 -25.17 2.92 6.96
C LEU A 127 -25.05 1.92 8.12
N LYS A 128 -25.05 0.62 7.83
CA LYS A 128 -24.80 -0.46 8.83
C LYS A 128 -23.49 -0.23 9.58
N HIS A 129 -22.44 0.22 8.89
CA HIS A 129 -21.11 0.39 9.45
C HIS A 129 -20.76 1.87 9.79
N TRP A 130 -21.76 2.78 9.79
CA TRP A 130 -21.50 4.20 9.95
C TRP A 130 -20.78 4.54 11.27
N GLU A 131 -21.12 3.90 12.39
CA GLU A 131 -20.45 4.08 13.66
C GLU A 131 -18.95 3.71 13.60
N ALA A 132 -18.63 2.63 12.88
CA ALA A 132 -17.23 2.24 12.67
C ALA A 132 -16.46 3.25 11.82
N ILE A 133 -17.12 3.84 10.81
CA ILE A 133 -16.55 4.91 9.98
C ILE A 133 -16.27 6.14 10.86
N GLU A 134 -17.23 6.58 11.66
CA GLU A 134 -17.08 7.72 12.57
C GLU A 134 -15.92 7.52 13.55
N LYS A 135 -15.80 6.33 14.14
CA LYS A 135 -14.70 5.97 15.03
C LYS A 135 -13.35 5.96 14.31
N ALA A 136 -13.28 5.42 13.08
CA ALA A 136 -12.04 5.38 12.30
C ALA A 136 -11.56 6.79 11.94
N VAL A 137 -12.46 7.67 11.49
CA VAL A 137 -12.14 9.08 11.23
C VAL A 137 -11.73 9.80 12.51
N GLY A 138 -12.48 9.61 13.61
CA GLY A 138 -12.16 10.18 14.90
C GLY A 138 -10.77 9.76 15.40
N PHE A 139 -10.40 8.49 15.23
CA PHE A 139 -9.09 7.98 15.58
C PHE A 139 -7.97 8.61 14.74
N ILE A 140 -8.16 8.77 13.44
CA ILE A 140 -7.19 9.45 12.56
C ILE A 140 -7.01 10.89 13.03
N LEU A 141 -8.10 11.64 13.24
CA LEU A 141 -8.05 13.04 13.63
C LEU A 141 -7.48 13.24 15.05
N MET A 142 -7.68 12.30 15.97
CA MET A 142 -7.05 12.34 17.31
C MET A 142 -5.52 12.25 17.22
N ASN A 143 -4.98 11.65 16.17
CA ASN A 143 -3.54 11.56 15.91
C ASN A 143 -3.01 12.69 15.01
N LYS A 144 -3.87 13.66 14.64
CA LYS A 144 -3.43 14.85 13.92
C LYS A 144 -2.72 15.82 14.85
N ASN A 145 -1.58 16.32 14.43
CA ASN A 145 -0.89 17.42 15.10
C ASN A 145 -1.43 18.76 14.59
N GLU A 146 -1.98 19.58 15.47
CA GLU A 146 -2.66 20.84 15.12
C GLU A 146 -1.73 21.95 14.62
N GLU A 147 -0.43 21.91 14.96
CA GLU A 147 0.54 22.93 14.49
C GLU A 147 0.94 22.71 13.03
N VAL A 148 0.90 21.44 12.62
CA VAL A 148 1.38 21.05 11.27
C VAL A 148 0.29 20.53 10.36
N ASP A 149 -0.90 20.26 10.88
CA ASP A 149 -2.01 19.64 10.17
C ASP A 149 -1.60 18.35 9.42
N LEU A 150 -0.79 17.52 10.08
CA LEU A 150 -0.38 16.21 9.59
C LEU A 150 -0.64 15.14 10.64
N ILE A 151 -0.87 13.92 10.20
CA ILE A 151 -1.09 12.75 11.05
C ILE A 151 0.25 12.23 11.57
N HIS A 152 0.38 12.16 12.90
CA HIS A 152 1.54 11.56 13.54
C HIS A 152 1.54 10.04 13.36
N THR A 153 2.66 9.48 12.94
CA THR A 153 2.89 8.05 12.74
C THR A 153 3.96 7.53 13.68
N VAL A 154 3.76 6.35 14.23
CA VAL A 154 4.81 5.61 14.96
C VAL A 154 5.48 4.62 14.04
N ASN A 155 4.68 4.00 13.18
CA ASN A 155 5.07 2.97 12.23
C ASN A 155 4.12 3.01 11.03
N SER A 156 4.55 2.58 9.85
CA SER A 156 3.77 2.65 8.61
C SER A 156 4.12 1.50 7.67
N ILE A 157 3.99 1.72 6.38
CA ILE A 157 4.04 0.75 5.29
C ILE A 157 5.28 -0.16 5.28
N HIS A 158 6.45 0.34 5.64
CA HIS A 158 7.68 -0.48 5.65
C HIS A 158 7.92 -1.16 6.99
N GLU A 159 7.09 -0.86 7.99
CA GLU A 159 7.19 -1.44 9.32
C GLU A 159 8.55 -1.19 10.00
N TYR A 160 9.12 -0.02 9.77
CA TYR A 160 10.43 0.37 10.26
C TYR A 160 10.39 1.72 10.99
N PRO A 161 10.06 1.75 12.29
CA PRO A 161 9.85 2.98 13.07
C PRO A 161 11.02 3.97 13.00
N ALA A 162 12.26 3.48 12.84
CA ALA A 162 13.42 4.36 12.69
C ALA A 162 13.33 5.31 11.49
N TYR A 163 12.53 4.98 10.46
CA TYR A 163 12.34 5.78 9.26
C TYR A 163 10.94 6.39 9.13
N GLU A 164 9.99 5.92 9.92
CA GLU A 164 8.57 6.23 9.79
C GLU A 164 7.97 6.96 10.99
N HIS A 165 8.71 7.06 12.10
CA HIS A 165 8.24 7.79 13.27
C HIS A 165 8.30 9.30 13.04
N GLY A 166 7.12 9.91 12.92
CA GLY A 166 6.96 11.33 12.61
C GLY A 166 5.71 11.61 11.78
N PHE A 167 5.86 12.35 10.69
CA PHE A 167 4.79 12.62 9.73
C PHE A 167 5.17 11.96 8.40
N GLU A 168 4.81 10.68 8.28
CA GLU A 168 5.18 9.85 7.15
C GLU A 168 4.18 10.03 6.00
N ILE A 169 4.68 10.10 4.75
CA ILE A 169 3.89 10.53 3.59
C ILE A 169 2.82 9.52 3.18
N TYR A 170 3.11 8.21 3.25
CA TYR A 170 2.14 7.18 2.84
C TYR A 170 0.95 7.16 3.80
N ALA A 171 1.22 7.10 5.11
CA ALA A 171 0.18 7.12 6.13
C ALA A 171 -0.66 8.40 6.08
N ASN A 172 -0.01 9.57 5.93
CA ASN A 172 -0.71 10.83 5.78
C ASN A 172 -1.58 10.86 4.53
N SER A 173 -1.09 10.34 3.41
CA SER A 173 -1.87 10.29 2.16
C SER A 173 -3.05 9.31 2.25
N ALA A 174 -2.82 8.09 2.78
CA ALA A 174 -3.87 7.10 2.97
C ALA A 174 -4.96 7.58 3.93
N CYS A 175 -4.58 8.18 5.07
CA CYS A 175 -5.52 8.73 6.04
C CYS A 175 -6.33 9.89 5.45
N CYS A 176 -5.69 10.82 4.73
CA CYS A 176 -6.37 11.92 4.07
C CYS A 176 -7.38 11.43 3.02
N ALA A 177 -6.98 10.48 2.16
CA ALA A 177 -7.86 9.88 1.16
C ALA A 177 -9.01 9.09 1.81
N GLY A 178 -8.74 8.38 2.91
CA GLY A 178 -9.75 7.69 3.70
C GLY A 178 -10.79 8.63 4.29
N ILE A 179 -10.38 9.81 4.83
CA ILE A 179 -11.31 10.83 5.33
C ILE A 179 -12.15 11.39 4.15
N PHE A 180 -11.56 11.71 3.00
CA PHE A 180 -12.32 12.15 1.82
C PHE A 180 -13.33 11.10 1.36
N ALA A 181 -12.97 9.80 1.40
CA ALA A 181 -13.90 8.71 1.11
C ALA A 181 -15.09 8.71 2.11
N ALA A 182 -14.81 8.85 3.41
CA ALA A 182 -15.84 8.96 4.44
C ALA A 182 -16.73 10.20 4.25
N VAL A 183 -16.16 11.34 3.86
CA VAL A 183 -16.92 12.56 3.50
C VAL A 183 -17.86 12.30 2.33
N LYS A 184 -17.37 11.65 1.27
CA LYS A 184 -18.20 11.32 0.10
C LYS A 184 -19.38 10.41 0.47
N MET A 185 -19.12 9.36 1.23
CA MET A 185 -20.17 8.47 1.72
C MET A 185 -21.17 9.19 2.63
N GLY A 186 -20.67 10.01 3.57
CA GLY A 186 -21.52 10.79 4.47
C GLY A 186 -22.44 11.75 3.74
N LYS A 187 -21.94 12.48 2.76
CA LYS A 187 -22.76 13.37 1.87
C LYS A 187 -23.86 12.58 1.15
N ALA A 188 -23.52 11.41 0.60
CA ALA A 188 -24.49 10.53 -0.07
C ALA A 188 -25.58 9.98 0.86
N LEU A 189 -25.30 9.91 2.17
CA LEU A 189 -26.22 9.50 3.24
C LEU A 189 -26.94 10.70 3.90
N GLY A 190 -26.68 11.93 3.47
CA GLY A 190 -27.26 13.14 4.08
C GLY A 190 -26.72 13.46 5.49
N LYS A 191 -25.53 12.97 5.83
CA LYS A 191 -24.85 13.25 7.09
C LYS A 191 -24.11 14.59 7.03
N ASP A 192 -24.03 15.30 8.15
CA ASP A 192 -23.15 16.46 8.26
C ASP A 192 -21.70 15.97 8.52
N VAL A 193 -20.87 16.13 7.52
CA VAL A 193 -19.45 15.74 7.50
C VAL A 193 -18.56 16.95 7.16
N SER A 194 -19.08 18.17 7.32
CA SER A 194 -18.38 19.42 6.98
C SER A 194 -17.06 19.58 7.71
N GLN A 195 -17.01 19.21 9.00
CA GLN A 195 -15.78 19.22 9.79
C GLN A 195 -14.73 18.24 9.23
N TRP A 196 -15.13 17.03 8.83
CA TRP A 196 -14.21 16.06 8.25
C TRP A 196 -13.62 16.55 6.93
N GLU A 197 -14.45 17.21 6.11
CA GLU A 197 -14.00 17.79 4.85
C GLU A 197 -13.00 18.93 5.06
N GLU A 198 -13.25 19.79 6.05
CA GLU A 198 -12.32 20.85 6.44
C GLU A 198 -10.97 20.27 6.89
N GLU A 199 -10.99 19.28 7.79
CA GLU A 199 -9.78 18.65 8.30
C GLU A 199 -9.01 17.89 7.19
N ALA A 200 -9.70 17.14 6.31
CA ALA A 200 -9.06 16.49 5.18
C ALA A 200 -8.38 17.49 4.23
N ASN A 201 -9.01 18.67 4.00
CA ASN A 201 -8.39 19.72 3.20
C ASN A 201 -7.16 20.35 3.87
N LYS A 202 -7.16 20.54 5.20
CA LYS A 202 -5.97 20.99 5.95
C LYS A 202 -4.83 19.99 5.81
N ILE A 203 -5.11 18.69 6.02
CA ILE A 203 -4.12 17.62 5.89
C ILE A 203 -3.55 17.58 4.46
N ARG A 204 -4.42 17.58 3.42
CA ARG A 204 -3.98 17.59 2.02
C ARG A 204 -3.06 18.78 1.72
N ASN A 205 -3.46 19.98 2.13
CA ASN A 205 -2.66 21.20 1.91
C ASN A 205 -1.29 21.09 2.63
N SER A 206 -1.26 20.51 3.82
CA SER A 206 -0.01 20.30 4.57
C SER A 206 0.87 19.22 3.95
N ILE A 207 0.33 18.15 3.42
CA ILE A 207 1.08 17.18 2.60
C ILE A 207 1.77 17.91 1.44
N MET A 208 1.02 18.70 0.68
CA MET A 208 1.51 19.41 -0.50
C MET A 208 2.54 20.49 -0.18
N ALA A 209 2.46 21.11 0.99
CA ALA A 209 3.33 22.22 1.40
C ALA A 209 4.56 21.74 2.19
N LYS A 210 4.37 20.80 3.12
CA LYS A 210 5.37 20.43 4.12
C LYS A 210 6.10 19.12 3.79
N LEU A 211 5.44 18.17 3.12
CA LEU A 211 6.06 16.92 2.67
C LEU A 211 6.62 17.01 1.26
N TYR A 212 6.78 18.20 0.70
CA TYR A 212 7.48 18.43 -0.56
C TYR A 212 8.75 19.26 -0.34
N SER A 213 9.88 18.74 -0.78
CA SER A 213 11.17 19.45 -0.74
C SER A 213 11.47 20.13 -2.07
N ALA A 214 11.41 21.46 -2.10
CA ALA A 214 11.80 22.23 -3.29
C ALA A 214 13.26 22.01 -3.70
N ARG A 215 14.15 21.76 -2.72
CA ARG A 215 15.58 21.46 -2.98
C ARG A 215 15.75 20.12 -3.66
N ARG A 216 15.04 19.06 -3.21
CA ARG A 216 15.09 17.72 -3.80
C ARG A 216 14.23 17.63 -5.06
N ARG A 217 13.30 18.58 -5.23
CA ARG A 217 12.25 18.56 -6.26
C ARG A 217 11.44 17.28 -6.22
N SER A 218 11.15 16.80 -5.01
CA SER A 218 10.34 15.61 -4.77
C SER A 218 9.58 15.73 -3.45
N PHE A 219 8.54 14.95 -3.31
CA PHE A 219 8.02 14.62 -2.01
C PHE A 219 9.10 13.93 -1.16
N ILE A 220 8.90 13.90 0.14
CA ILE A 220 9.84 13.31 1.10
C ILE A 220 9.13 12.23 1.92
N LYS A 221 9.86 11.17 2.25
CA LYS A 221 9.34 10.03 3.00
C LYS A 221 8.68 10.44 4.32
N CYS A 222 9.36 11.23 5.13
CA CYS A 222 8.90 11.52 6.48
C CYS A 222 9.57 12.77 7.05
N ILE A 223 8.80 13.64 7.71
CA ILE A 223 9.32 14.62 8.65
C ILE A 223 9.45 13.92 10.00
N ARG A 224 10.66 13.67 10.46
CA ARG A 224 10.92 12.95 11.69
C ARG A 224 10.73 13.82 12.92
N VAL A 225 10.24 13.21 14.00
CA VAL A 225 10.26 13.83 15.33
C VAL A 225 11.55 13.46 16.04
N LYS A 226 12.12 14.39 16.84
CA LYS A 226 13.39 14.17 17.55
C LYS A 226 13.24 13.23 18.74
N ASP A 227 12.07 13.16 19.31
CA ASP A 227 11.74 12.28 20.42
C ASP A 227 10.40 11.58 20.20
N ARG A 228 10.08 10.65 21.09
CA ARG A 228 8.82 9.89 21.02
C ARG A 228 7.61 10.69 21.53
N THR A 229 7.77 11.93 21.89
CA THR A 229 6.72 12.76 22.50
C THR A 229 5.88 13.53 21.48
N SER A 230 6.06 13.26 20.20
CA SER A 230 5.24 13.78 19.10
C SER A 230 5.35 15.29 18.80
N ASN A 231 6.19 16.03 19.50
CA ASN A 231 6.42 17.42 19.16
C ASN A 231 7.49 17.53 18.06
N PRO A 232 7.16 18.03 16.87
CA PRO A 232 8.13 18.31 15.83
C PRO A 232 9.01 19.47 16.32
N ILE A 233 10.23 19.16 16.70
CA ILE A 233 11.21 20.18 17.07
C ILE A 233 11.89 20.65 15.80
N GLY A 234 11.32 21.69 15.20
CA GLY A 234 11.89 22.38 14.07
C GLY A 234 11.81 21.62 12.75
N TYR A 235 11.21 22.27 11.76
CA TYR A 235 11.17 21.83 10.38
C TYR A 235 12.52 22.07 9.73
N ASP A 236 13.46 21.20 9.93
CA ASP A 236 14.56 21.10 8.99
C ASP A 236 14.22 20.02 7.99
N ALA A 237 13.80 20.42 6.79
CA ALA A 237 13.57 19.51 5.68
C ALA A 237 14.81 18.67 5.33
N PHE A 238 15.98 19.03 5.85
CA PHE A 238 17.22 18.29 5.71
C PHE A 238 17.40 17.16 6.72
N ALA A 239 16.92 17.37 7.96
CA ALA A 239 16.93 16.35 8.98
C ALA A 239 15.73 15.40 8.86
N SER A 240 14.80 15.71 7.96
CA SER A 240 13.48 15.13 7.92
C SER A 240 13.45 13.74 7.33
N SER A 241 14.32 13.38 6.41
CA SER A 241 14.30 12.04 5.85
C SER A 241 15.69 11.40 5.91
N VAL A 242 15.80 10.28 6.64
CA VAL A 242 17.04 9.46 6.63
C VAL A 242 17.20 8.78 5.27
N ILE A 243 16.08 8.46 4.61
CA ILE A 243 16.03 7.86 3.29
C ILE A 243 15.94 8.98 2.26
N ASP A 244 16.88 9.01 1.33
CA ASP A 244 16.97 10.09 0.35
C ASP A 244 15.89 10.02 -0.72
N VAL A 245 15.47 8.81 -1.11
CA VAL A 245 14.37 8.54 -2.04
C VAL A 245 13.65 7.25 -1.64
N ASP A 246 12.31 7.25 -1.76
CA ASP A 246 11.47 6.12 -1.40
C ASP A 246 10.34 5.98 -2.43
N ALA A 247 9.98 4.74 -2.79
CA ALA A 247 8.89 4.48 -3.73
C ALA A 247 7.55 5.09 -3.26
N VAL A 248 7.32 5.14 -1.95
CA VAL A 248 6.07 5.70 -1.38
C VAL A 248 5.95 7.23 -1.50
N GLU A 249 6.98 7.93 -1.96
CA GLU A 249 6.90 9.38 -2.22
C GLU A 249 5.87 9.71 -3.33
N TYR A 250 5.41 8.72 -4.08
CA TYR A 250 4.31 8.84 -5.04
C TYR A 250 2.92 8.81 -4.37
N ALA A 251 2.78 8.42 -3.12
CA ALA A 251 1.51 8.21 -2.44
C ALA A 251 0.47 9.36 -2.57
N PRO A 252 0.83 10.66 -2.52
CA PRO A 252 -0.16 11.72 -2.69
C PRO A 252 -0.93 11.63 -4.03
N ALA A 253 -0.27 11.26 -5.11
CA ALA A 253 -0.92 11.07 -6.41
C ALA A 253 -1.57 9.69 -6.53
N PHE A 254 -0.96 8.66 -5.98
CA PHE A 254 -1.54 7.31 -5.95
C PHE A 254 -2.94 7.32 -5.32
N PHE A 255 -3.10 7.99 -4.19
CA PHE A 255 -4.39 8.14 -3.49
C PHE A 255 -5.28 9.26 -4.05
N GLY A 256 -4.91 9.92 -5.14
CA GLY A 256 -5.74 10.93 -5.79
C GLY A 256 -5.85 12.27 -5.07
N LEU A 257 -4.91 12.58 -4.16
CA LEU A 257 -4.89 13.88 -3.46
C LEU A 257 -4.34 15.02 -4.32
N VAL A 258 -3.58 14.68 -5.34
CA VAL A 258 -2.99 15.60 -6.32
C VAL A 258 -3.00 14.93 -7.69
N ASP A 259 -3.15 15.72 -8.74
CA ASP A 259 -3.16 15.23 -10.12
C ASP A 259 -1.77 14.75 -10.57
N ASP A 260 -1.73 13.66 -11.34
CA ASP A 260 -0.48 13.09 -11.85
C ASP A 260 0.27 14.03 -12.81
N THR A 261 -0.41 15.01 -13.40
CA THR A 261 0.21 16.04 -14.24
C THR A 261 0.86 17.18 -13.45
N ASP A 262 0.65 17.27 -12.13
CA ASP A 262 1.30 18.28 -11.27
C ASP A 262 2.82 18.15 -11.35
N ILE A 263 3.50 19.29 -11.44
CA ILE A 263 4.96 19.32 -11.56
C ILE A 263 5.69 18.67 -10.37
N LYS A 264 5.09 18.71 -9.17
CA LYS A 264 5.65 18.08 -7.97
C LYS A 264 5.59 16.55 -8.10
N VAL A 265 4.49 16.01 -8.63
CA VAL A 265 4.33 14.58 -8.88
C VAL A 265 5.29 14.12 -9.96
N ARG A 266 5.29 14.78 -11.12
CA ARG A 266 6.20 14.44 -12.24
C ARG A 266 7.67 14.45 -11.82
N SER A 267 8.09 15.44 -11.05
CA SER A 267 9.47 15.53 -10.59
C SER A 267 9.81 14.45 -9.55
N THR A 268 8.83 14.08 -8.69
CA THR A 268 8.97 12.99 -7.74
C THR A 268 9.08 11.64 -8.46
N VAL A 269 8.17 11.34 -9.38
CA VAL A 269 8.18 10.08 -10.15
C VAL A 269 9.47 9.95 -10.96
N LYS A 270 9.93 11.04 -11.60
CA LYS A 270 11.21 11.04 -12.31
C LYS A 270 12.35 10.67 -11.36
N ARG A 271 12.40 11.26 -10.17
CA ARG A 271 13.43 10.97 -9.17
C ARG A 271 13.36 9.53 -8.67
N ILE A 272 12.16 9.02 -8.41
CA ILE A 272 11.93 7.63 -8.03
C ILE A 272 12.48 6.70 -9.13
N HIS A 273 12.09 6.90 -10.39
CA HIS A 273 12.57 6.07 -11.50
C HIS A 273 14.09 6.10 -11.63
N GLU A 274 14.72 7.29 -11.62
CA GLU A 274 16.16 7.45 -11.81
C GLU A 274 17.01 6.78 -10.71
N ASN A 275 16.46 6.66 -9.48
CA ASN A 275 17.19 6.15 -8.32
C ASN A 275 16.78 4.76 -7.88
N LEU A 276 15.54 4.33 -8.16
CA LEU A 276 15.00 3.08 -7.65
C LEU A 276 14.70 2.02 -8.73
N TRP A 277 14.77 2.37 -10.03
CA TRP A 277 14.70 1.33 -11.06
C TRP A 277 15.94 0.45 -10.98
N ASP A 278 15.75 -0.84 -10.73
CA ASP A 278 16.86 -1.78 -10.58
C ASP A 278 17.58 -1.97 -11.92
N LYS A 279 18.89 -1.73 -11.93
CA LYS A 279 19.69 -1.75 -13.15
C LYS A 279 20.12 -3.14 -13.59
N GLU A 280 20.03 -4.12 -12.70
CA GLU A 280 20.45 -5.50 -12.95
C GLU A 280 19.28 -6.38 -13.41
N ILE A 281 18.15 -6.31 -12.69
CA ILE A 281 17.00 -7.19 -12.96
C ILE A 281 15.74 -6.42 -13.37
N GLY A 282 15.79 -5.08 -13.43
CA GLY A 282 14.63 -4.23 -13.70
C GLY A 282 13.65 -4.17 -12.52
N GLY A 283 12.54 -3.43 -12.71
CA GLY A 283 11.53 -3.23 -11.69
C GLY A 283 11.90 -2.18 -10.64
N LEU A 284 10.97 -1.83 -9.79
CA LEU A 284 11.11 -0.74 -8.86
C LEU A 284 11.48 -1.25 -7.46
N ASN A 285 12.65 -0.84 -6.99
CA ASN A 285 13.07 -1.02 -5.60
C ASN A 285 12.28 -0.10 -4.68
N ARG A 286 12.16 -0.48 -3.42
CA ARG A 286 11.51 0.33 -2.40
C ARG A 286 12.36 1.49 -1.92
N TYR A 287 13.66 1.24 -1.64
CA TYR A 287 14.69 2.20 -1.23
C TYR A 287 15.94 2.05 -2.07
N PRO A 288 16.92 2.99 -2.01
CA PRO A 288 18.28 2.72 -2.44
C PRO A 288 18.90 1.54 -1.66
N GLU A 289 19.77 0.79 -2.32
CA GLU A 289 20.41 -0.41 -1.78
C GLU A 289 21.00 -0.24 -0.37
N MET A 290 21.66 0.89 -0.12
CA MET A 290 22.29 1.19 1.19
C MET A 290 21.31 1.21 2.36
N TRP A 291 20.01 1.36 2.11
CA TRP A 291 18.97 1.45 3.13
C TRP A 291 18.11 0.18 3.23
N ASP A 292 18.08 -0.64 2.18
CA ASP A 292 17.25 -1.85 2.16
C ASP A 292 17.99 -3.07 2.68
N ARG A 293 18.02 -3.22 3.99
CA ARG A 293 18.59 -4.39 4.68
C ARG A 293 17.53 -5.36 5.17
N ASN A 294 16.29 -5.23 4.67
CA ASN A 294 15.18 -6.03 5.17
C ASN A 294 14.84 -7.23 4.28
N ASN A 295 14.38 -8.25 4.93
CA ASN A 295 13.44 -9.25 4.41
C ASN A 295 13.85 -10.02 3.14
N GLY A 296 15.13 -10.37 2.96
CA GLY A 296 15.52 -11.24 1.85
C GLY A 296 16.33 -10.53 0.76
N GLY A 297 17.09 -9.50 1.17
CA GLY A 297 17.99 -8.77 0.27
C GLY A 297 17.31 -7.64 -0.48
N TYR A 298 18.13 -6.80 -1.08
CA TYR A 298 17.72 -5.67 -1.90
C TYR A 298 17.17 -6.16 -3.25
N GLY A 299 16.07 -5.58 -3.70
CA GLY A 299 15.49 -5.93 -4.99
C GLY A 299 14.09 -5.33 -5.22
N PRO A 300 13.60 -5.39 -6.47
CA PRO A 300 12.35 -4.74 -6.86
C PRO A 300 11.11 -5.43 -6.32
N TRP A 301 10.08 -4.60 -6.12
CA TRP A 301 8.78 -4.97 -5.56
C TRP A 301 7.69 -4.84 -6.63
N PRO A 302 6.99 -5.92 -7.00
CA PRO A 302 5.98 -5.86 -8.05
C PRO A 302 4.86 -4.86 -7.78
N HIS A 303 4.37 -4.71 -6.54
CA HIS A 303 3.30 -3.76 -6.25
C HIS A 303 3.74 -2.29 -6.44
N PHE A 304 4.93 -1.88 -5.98
CA PHE A 304 5.44 -0.53 -6.26
C PHE A 304 5.67 -0.29 -7.76
N THR A 305 6.07 -1.35 -8.48
CA THR A 305 6.21 -1.28 -9.93
C THR A 305 4.83 -1.05 -10.59
N CYS A 306 3.78 -1.73 -10.13
CA CYS A 306 2.40 -1.50 -10.56
C CYS A 306 1.90 -0.09 -10.20
N GLU A 307 2.16 0.39 -8.97
CA GLU A 307 1.76 1.72 -8.53
C GLU A 307 2.32 2.83 -9.44
N LEU A 308 3.59 2.74 -9.85
CA LEU A 308 4.15 3.71 -10.78
C LEU A 308 3.65 3.52 -12.22
N ALA A 309 3.29 2.31 -12.62
CA ALA A 309 2.64 2.09 -13.91
C ALA A 309 1.31 2.86 -14.01
N HIS A 310 0.55 2.97 -12.91
CA HIS A 310 -0.65 3.83 -12.86
C HIS A 310 -0.35 5.29 -13.21
N HIS A 311 0.75 5.86 -12.69
CA HIS A 311 1.17 7.20 -13.06
C HIS A 311 1.33 7.35 -14.57
N TYR A 312 2.09 6.45 -15.19
CA TYR A 312 2.38 6.54 -16.61
C TYR A 312 1.13 6.35 -17.48
N ILE A 313 0.19 5.50 -17.06
CA ILE A 313 -1.13 5.38 -17.70
C ILE A 313 -1.90 6.69 -17.58
N ARG A 314 -1.97 7.30 -16.38
CA ARG A 314 -2.73 8.54 -16.13
C ARG A 314 -2.19 9.74 -16.91
N VAL A 315 -0.86 9.83 -17.08
CA VAL A 315 -0.23 10.91 -17.88
C VAL A 315 -0.06 10.57 -19.36
N ASP A 316 -0.68 9.47 -19.83
CA ASP A 316 -0.67 9.04 -21.23
C ASP A 316 0.71 8.76 -21.81
N ASN A 317 1.57 8.13 -21.00
CA ASN A 317 2.90 7.69 -21.41
C ASN A 317 2.93 6.16 -21.54
N GLN A 318 2.44 5.68 -22.68
CA GLN A 318 2.30 4.23 -22.93
C GLN A 318 3.63 3.49 -22.90
N ASP A 319 4.71 4.07 -23.45
CA ASP A 319 6.02 3.41 -23.48
C ASP A 319 6.53 3.09 -22.07
N MET A 320 6.36 4.03 -21.13
CA MET A 320 6.76 3.81 -19.74
C MET A 320 5.78 2.87 -19.03
N ALA A 321 4.49 2.98 -19.28
CA ALA A 321 3.51 2.02 -18.74
C ALA A 321 3.82 0.59 -19.18
N ASP A 322 4.14 0.40 -20.47
CA ASP A 322 4.57 -0.89 -21.02
C ASP A 322 5.85 -1.40 -20.34
N LEU A 323 6.88 -0.58 -20.19
CA LEU A 323 8.12 -0.96 -19.52
C LEU A 323 7.86 -1.55 -18.12
N TYR A 324 7.04 -0.86 -17.32
CA TYR A 324 6.74 -1.28 -15.95
C TYR A 324 5.88 -2.55 -15.91
N LEU A 325 4.84 -2.63 -16.74
CA LEU A 325 3.94 -3.79 -16.79
C LEU A 325 4.59 -5.01 -17.42
N GLU A 326 5.41 -4.85 -18.45
CA GLU A 326 6.19 -5.95 -19.05
C GLU A 326 7.10 -6.59 -18.00
N TRP A 327 7.78 -5.78 -17.20
CA TRP A 327 8.60 -6.31 -16.14
C TRP A 327 7.79 -7.15 -15.14
N VAL A 328 6.62 -6.67 -14.68
CA VAL A 328 5.76 -7.42 -13.75
C VAL A 328 5.30 -8.74 -14.37
N VAL A 329 4.88 -8.72 -15.65
CA VAL A 329 4.40 -9.90 -16.38
C VAL A 329 5.51 -10.92 -16.60
N ASP A 330 6.72 -10.47 -16.97
CA ASP A 330 7.84 -11.36 -17.25
C ASP A 330 8.46 -11.93 -15.97
N MET A 331 8.38 -11.22 -14.86
CA MET A 331 8.83 -11.71 -13.55
C MET A 331 7.81 -12.59 -12.84
N ALA A 332 6.57 -12.68 -13.31
CA ALA A 332 5.61 -13.61 -12.72
C ALA A 332 6.06 -15.08 -12.94
N HIS A 333 6.05 -15.88 -11.88
CA HIS A 333 6.33 -17.31 -11.98
C HIS A 333 5.04 -18.12 -11.89
N LYS A 334 4.69 -18.85 -12.95
CA LYS A 334 3.40 -19.58 -13.07
C LYS A 334 2.20 -18.67 -12.77
N ASN A 335 2.26 -17.44 -13.29
CA ASN A 335 1.27 -16.39 -13.04
C ASN A 335 1.07 -16.05 -11.55
N GLN A 336 2.13 -16.17 -10.73
CA GLN A 336 2.17 -15.73 -9.34
C GLN A 336 3.21 -14.62 -9.17
N LEU A 337 2.88 -13.65 -8.31
CA LEU A 337 3.74 -12.52 -7.97
C LEU A 337 4.26 -12.65 -6.53
N PRO A 338 5.57 -12.42 -6.31
CA PRO A 338 6.17 -12.44 -4.98
C PRO A 338 6.03 -11.08 -4.26
N GLU A 339 6.38 -11.06 -2.98
CA GLU A 339 6.58 -9.84 -2.21
C GLU A 339 7.64 -8.94 -2.88
N HIS A 340 8.84 -9.51 -3.10
CA HIS A 340 9.88 -8.88 -3.90
C HIS A 340 10.80 -9.94 -4.55
N ILE A 341 11.65 -9.49 -5.46
CA ILE A 341 12.61 -10.32 -6.15
C ILE A 341 14.01 -9.77 -5.85
N SER A 342 14.96 -10.65 -5.58
CA SER A 342 16.38 -10.31 -5.38
C SER A 342 17.25 -11.16 -6.31
N THR A 343 18.53 -10.80 -6.48
CA THR A 343 19.50 -11.76 -6.99
C THR A 343 19.92 -12.73 -5.87
N ILE A 344 20.41 -13.92 -6.25
CA ILE A 344 20.90 -14.88 -5.25
C ILE A 344 22.01 -14.26 -4.41
N GLU A 345 22.92 -13.52 -5.02
CA GLU A 345 24.02 -12.88 -4.32
C GLU A 345 23.52 -11.92 -3.23
N ARG A 346 22.61 -11.00 -3.56
CA ARG A 346 22.01 -10.05 -2.62
C ARG A 346 21.22 -10.75 -1.52
N PHE A 347 20.53 -11.83 -1.88
CA PHE A 347 19.76 -12.62 -0.91
C PHE A 347 20.68 -13.34 0.08
N GLU A 348 21.75 -13.99 -0.38
CA GLU A 348 22.69 -14.70 0.47
C GLU A 348 23.49 -13.75 1.38
N MET A 349 23.88 -12.57 0.90
CA MET A 349 24.45 -11.51 1.74
C MET A 349 23.50 -11.14 2.89
N TRP A 350 22.21 -10.97 2.60
CA TRP A 350 21.21 -10.73 3.64
C TRP A 350 21.08 -11.91 4.61
N VAL A 351 21.11 -13.15 4.12
CA VAL A 351 21.05 -14.36 4.97
C VAL A 351 22.24 -14.41 5.92
N GLU A 352 23.45 -14.11 5.44
CA GLU A 352 24.67 -14.07 6.25
C GLU A 352 24.55 -13.01 7.35
N ASP A 353 24.15 -11.79 7.02
CA ASP A 353 23.93 -10.72 7.99
C ASP A 353 22.87 -11.10 9.02
N TYR A 354 21.74 -11.65 8.60
CA TYR A 354 20.64 -12.06 9.48
C TYR A 354 21.06 -13.20 10.44
N THR A 355 21.74 -14.21 9.94
CA THR A 355 22.18 -15.36 10.74
C THR A 355 23.31 -15.00 11.70
N SER A 356 24.22 -14.10 11.29
CA SER A 356 25.30 -13.61 12.14
C SER A 356 24.80 -12.79 13.33
N ALA A 357 23.69 -12.10 13.17
CA ALA A 357 23.03 -11.31 14.23
C ALA A 357 22.38 -12.18 15.33
N LYS A 358 22.35 -13.50 15.19
CA LYS A 358 21.76 -14.49 16.13
C LYS A 358 20.29 -14.25 16.51
N ILE A 359 19.55 -13.47 15.71
CA ILE A 359 18.12 -13.21 15.90
C ILE A 359 17.32 -14.11 14.94
N LEU A 360 17.36 -15.41 15.21
CA LEU A 360 16.72 -16.40 14.37
C LEU A 360 15.23 -16.53 14.75
N ARG A 361 14.34 -16.11 13.85
CA ARG A 361 12.88 -16.35 13.95
C ARG A 361 12.48 -17.46 12.99
N ASP A 362 11.68 -18.42 13.44
CA ASP A 362 11.25 -19.58 12.62
C ASP A 362 10.62 -19.16 11.29
N SER A 363 9.79 -18.10 11.28
CA SER A 363 9.18 -17.59 10.05
C SER A 363 10.20 -17.10 9.02
N LYS A 364 11.33 -16.55 9.48
CA LYS A 364 12.42 -16.11 8.60
C LYS A 364 13.23 -17.29 8.08
N LEU A 365 13.51 -18.27 8.94
CA LEU A 365 14.21 -19.50 8.51
C LEU A 365 13.40 -20.26 7.47
N LYS A 366 12.09 -20.40 7.68
CA LYS A 366 11.19 -21.00 6.69
C LYS A 366 11.13 -20.22 5.39
N MET A 367 11.14 -18.88 5.46
CA MET A 367 11.21 -18.04 4.25
C MET A 367 12.51 -18.26 3.49
N ILE A 368 13.66 -18.34 4.17
CA ILE A 368 14.97 -18.62 3.55
C ILE A 368 14.93 -19.97 2.83
N GLU A 369 14.43 -21.00 3.50
CA GLU A 369 14.30 -22.35 2.92
C GLU A 369 13.38 -22.33 1.69
N ASN A 370 12.20 -21.75 1.79
CA ASN A 370 11.24 -21.65 0.68
C ASN A 370 11.83 -20.90 -0.53
N THR A 371 12.57 -19.81 -0.27
CA THR A 371 13.19 -19.02 -1.34
C THR A 371 14.28 -19.81 -2.05
N ARG A 372 15.16 -20.52 -1.31
CA ARG A 372 16.21 -21.38 -1.89
C ARG A 372 15.65 -22.57 -2.67
N ASN A 373 14.52 -23.11 -2.24
CA ASN A 373 13.83 -24.21 -2.90
C ASN A 373 12.94 -23.77 -4.08
N HIS A 374 12.79 -22.47 -4.31
CA HIS A 374 11.97 -21.98 -5.42
C HIS A 374 12.65 -22.23 -6.77
N PRO A 375 11.92 -22.67 -7.85
CA PRO A 375 12.52 -22.97 -9.14
C PRO A 375 13.34 -21.84 -9.76
N LYS A 376 12.95 -20.58 -9.52
CA LYS A 376 13.68 -19.40 -10.00
C LYS A 376 15.07 -19.22 -9.39
N TRP A 377 15.37 -19.93 -8.33
CA TRP A 377 16.73 -19.99 -7.79
C TRP A 377 17.76 -20.48 -8.80
N GLN A 378 17.39 -21.45 -9.64
CA GLN A 378 18.27 -21.95 -10.69
C GLN A 378 18.48 -20.93 -11.84
N ASP A 379 17.57 -19.95 -11.97
CA ASP A 379 17.70 -18.85 -12.92
C ASP A 379 18.50 -17.64 -12.32
N GLY A 380 19.08 -17.78 -11.15
CA GLY A 380 19.84 -16.72 -10.48
C GLY A 380 19.00 -15.74 -9.65
N LEU A 381 17.69 -16.00 -9.47
CA LEU A 381 16.74 -15.12 -8.82
C LEU A 381 16.17 -15.71 -7.53
N ALA A 382 16.12 -14.89 -6.49
CA ALA A 382 15.50 -15.18 -5.21
C ALA A 382 14.10 -14.57 -5.14
N TYR A 383 13.06 -15.39 -5.17
CA TYR A 383 11.66 -14.97 -5.05
C TYR A 383 11.23 -15.06 -3.58
N VAL A 384 11.03 -13.90 -2.97
CA VAL A 384 10.73 -13.81 -1.54
C VAL A 384 9.23 -13.73 -1.34
N THR A 385 8.68 -14.69 -0.59
CA THR A 385 7.24 -14.79 -0.26
C THR A 385 6.32 -14.76 -1.49
N ILE A 386 6.09 -15.92 -2.09
CA ILE A 386 5.22 -16.08 -3.27
C ILE A 386 4.12 -17.12 -3.00
N PRO A 387 2.85 -16.87 -3.39
CA PRO A 387 2.32 -15.57 -3.79
C PRO A 387 2.13 -14.62 -2.60
N LEU A 388 2.16 -13.30 -2.87
CA LEU A 388 1.68 -12.27 -1.96
C LEU A 388 0.43 -11.60 -2.55
N ILE A 389 -0.58 -11.34 -1.73
CA ILE A 389 -1.88 -10.86 -2.24
C ILE A 389 -1.82 -9.44 -2.80
N TRP A 390 -1.06 -8.55 -2.16
CA TRP A 390 -0.98 -7.14 -2.56
C TRP A 390 -0.49 -6.95 -4.00
N PRO A 391 0.64 -7.52 -4.45
CA PRO A 391 1.04 -7.42 -5.86
C PRO A 391 -0.03 -7.88 -6.86
N HIS A 392 -0.78 -8.92 -6.52
CA HIS A 392 -1.87 -9.40 -7.36
C HIS A 392 -3.03 -8.41 -7.43
N ALA A 393 -3.41 -7.82 -6.30
CA ALA A 393 -4.45 -6.79 -6.24
C ALA A 393 -4.06 -5.54 -7.06
N GLU A 394 -2.82 -5.06 -6.90
CA GLU A 394 -2.30 -3.93 -7.68
C GLU A 394 -2.22 -4.23 -9.18
N PHE A 395 -1.80 -5.46 -9.53
CA PHE A 395 -1.76 -5.85 -10.93
C PHE A 395 -3.15 -5.87 -11.56
N ILE A 396 -4.18 -6.35 -10.86
CA ILE A 396 -5.57 -6.29 -11.32
C ILE A 396 -5.98 -4.85 -11.63
N SER A 397 -5.75 -3.94 -10.68
CA SER A 397 -6.14 -2.53 -10.80
C SER A 397 -5.42 -1.82 -11.95
N VAL A 398 -4.10 -2.01 -12.05
CA VAL A 398 -3.33 -1.36 -13.11
C VAL A 398 -3.59 -1.96 -14.48
N TYR A 399 -3.76 -3.28 -14.58
CA TYR A 399 -4.11 -3.95 -15.84
C TYR A 399 -5.46 -3.49 -16.38
N ARG A 400 -6.47 -3.36 -15.51
CA ARG A 400 -7.77 -2.79 -15.89
C ARG A 400 -7.64 -1.38 -16.42
N SER A 401 -6.94 -0.51 -15.70
CA SER A 401 -6.68 0.87 -16.12
C SER A 401 -5.94 0.94 -17.47
N TYR A 402 -4.98 0.02 -17.70
CA TYR A 402 -4.25 -0.06 -18.95
C TYR A 402 -5.18 -0.48 -20.11
N MET A 403 -6.00 -1.52 -19.91
CA MET A 403 -6.92 -2.01 -20.93
C MET A 403 -8.05 -1.02 -21.26
N GLU A 404 -8.52 -0.26 -20.28
CA GLU A 404 -9.51 0.81 -20.50
C GLU A 404 -8.93 1.94 -21.35
N LYS A 405 -7.64 2.20 -21.29
CA LYS A 405 -7.00 3.31 -22.00
C LYS A 405 -6.39 2.91 -23.35
N TYR A 406 -5.79 1.73 -23.44
CA TYR A 406 -4.98 1.30 -24.58
C TYR A 406 -5.42 -0.03 -25.20
N GLY A 407 -6.38 -0.75 -24.59
CA GLY A 407 -6.87 -2.06 -25.00
C GLY A 407 -7.92 -2.12 -26.11
#